data_d14091d158ea860544f7a7ee568124a7
#
_entry.id   d14091d158ea860544f7a7ee568124a7
#
_cell.length_a   1.000
_cell.length_b   1.000
_cell.length_c   1.000
_cell.angle_alpha   90.00
_cell.angle_beta   90.00
_cell.angle_gamma   90.00
#
_symmetry.space_group_name_H-M   'P 1'
#
loop_
_entity.id
_entity.type
_entity.pdbx_description
1 polymer ?
#
loop_
_entity_poly.entity_id
_entity_poly.type
_entity_poly.pdbx_seq_one_letter_code
_entity_poly.pdbx_strand_id
1 'polypeptide(L)'
;MQGCPSLPRSRFGRLRGWLRMAANPIGSPQLAGGTRGVAQAVIAPLTRAAIFLVVALKPGSGNRTVVRSFCANLAAIFRAVEFRDIEAGLSCIMGIGSDAWDQLFGGPRPAELHPFREIRAGARHAVSTPGDLLFHIRAKRMDLCFEMATQIMARIGEAASPVDEVHGFRYFDDRDLIGFVDGTENPRGDEAAEAALIGDEDAKFAGGSYVIVQRYLHDLAGWNALSTEAQERIIGRTKLSDIELDDSVKPTSAHNALTTIVENGKEIKILRDNMPFGRPGSSEFGTYFIGYSRSPRTIEQMLENMFVGRPPGNYDRLLDFSRAVTGNLFFVPTATFLEGVSEEGSAVAVSSAVSSPAEAAPTMRRESDGSLRVGSLKGEVEHE
;
A
#
# COMPACT_ATOMS: atom_id res chain seq x y z
N MET A 1 68.69 8.56 -21.78
CA MET A 1 69.00 10.01 -21.57
C MET A 1 67.69 10.75 -21.81
N GLN A 2 67.36 11.65 -20.91
CA GLN A 2 66.31 12.64 -20.95
C GLN A 2 64.92 12.06 -20.66
N GLY A 3 64.16 12.45 -19.68
CA GLY A 3 64.27 13.44 -18.63
C GLY A 3 62.86 13.62 -18.08
N CYS A 4 62.68 13.33 -16.80
CA CYS A 4 61.47 13.52 -16.05
C CYS A 4 61.31 15.00 -15.65
N PRO A 5 60.16 15.62 -15.74
CA PRO A 5 59.91 16.85 -15.00
C PRO A 5 58.94 16.63 -13.84
N SER A 6 59.37 17.21 -12.76
CA SER A 6 58.86 17.31 -11.40
C SER A 6 57.45 17.92 -11.25
N LEU A 7 56.69 17.40 -10.28
CA LEU A 7 55.50 17.97 -9.67
C LEU A 7 55.84 19.17 -8.75
N PRO A 8 55.02 20.21 -8.69
CA PRO A 8 55.11 21.21 -7.62
C PRO A 8 54.18 20.85 -6.45
N ARG A 9 54.75 20.89 -5.26
CA ARG A 9 54.05 20.95 -3.96
C ARG A 9 53.46 22.35 -3.77
N SER A 10 52.20 22.47 -3.40
CA SER A 10 51.75 23.48 -2.45
C SER A 10 50.29 23.38 -2.04
N ARG A 11 50.14 23.48 -0.80
CA ARG A 11 49.25 24.21 0.11
C ARG A 11 48.04 23.45 0.61
N PHE A 12 48.18 22.96 1.82
CA PHE A 12 47.10 22.77 2.78
C PHE A 12 46.37 24.10 3.02
N GLY A 13 45.13 24.21 2.50
CA GLY A 13 44.17 25.24 2.84
C GLY A 13 43.11 24.62 3.71
N ARG A 14 42.92 25.19 4.89
CA ARG A 14 41.92 24.79 5.89
C ARG A 14 40.51 24.85 5.32
N LEU A 15 39.79 23.74 5.24
CA LEU A 15 38.35 23.66 5.06
C LEU A 15 37.68 23.41 6.42
N ARG A 16 37.40 24.51 7.12
CA ARG A 16 36.35 24.57 8.12
C ARG A 16 35.09 25.08 7.39
N GLY A 17 34.02 24.32 7.39
CA GLY A 17 32.75 24.88 7.02
C GLY A 17 31.86 23.98 6.11
N TRP A 18 31.64 22.72 6.47
CA TRP A 18 30.53 21.94 5.91
C TRP A 18 29.88 21.14 7.02
N LEU A 19 29.16 21.83 7.87
CA LEU A 19 28.14 21.24 8.74
C LEU A 19 26.95 22.22 8.72
N ARG A 20 25.96 21.94 7.93
CA ARG A 20 24.53 22.26 8.04
C ARG A 20 23.93 22.37 6.64
N MET A 21 23.60 21.23 6.05
CA MET A 21 22.42 21.12 5.20
C MET A 21 21.67 19.90 5.67
N ALA A 22 20.76 20.13 6.61
CA ALA A 22 19.67 19.23 6.88
C ALA A 22 18.90 19.05 5.57
N ALA A 23 18.73 17.82 5.12
CA ALA A 23 17.84 17.49 4.03
C ALA A 23 16.44 17.99 4.43
N ASN A 24 15.94 19.03 3.75
CA ASN A 24 14.53 19.34 3.77
C ASN A 24 13.79 18.14 3.18
N PRO A 25 12.77 17.61 3.85
CA PRO A 25 11.82 16.73 3.18
C PRO A 25 11.20 17.54 2.04
N ILE A 26 11.14 16.94 0.87
CA ILE A 26 10.54 17.49 -0.35
C ILE A 26 9.17 18.03 0.03
N GLY A 27 9.01 19.35 -0.01
CA GLY A 27 7.80 20.05 0.41
C GLY A 27 6.61 19.57 -0.43
N SER A 28 5.58 19.11 0.25
CA SER A 28 4.26 18.91 -0.36
C SER A 28 3.82 20.23 -1.00
N PRO A 29 3.29 20.24 -2.24
CA PRO A 29 2.80 21.45 -2.86
C PRO A 29 1.70 22.07 -1.98
N GLN A 30 1.93 23.28 -1.49
CA GLN A 30 0.92 24.09 -0.82
C GLN A 30 -0.10 24.57 -1.87
N LEU A 31 -1.22 23.88 -1.96
CA LEU A 31 -2.40 24.41 -2.63
C LEU A 31 -3.10 25.39 -1.70
N ALA A 32 -3.32 26.59 -2.18
CA ALA A 32 -3.87 27.69 -1.40
C ALA A 32 -5.33 27.42 -0.98
N GLY A 33 -5.64 27.64 0.30
CA GLY A 33 -7.00 27.86 0.83
C GLY A 33 -7.58 26.69 1.65
N GLY A 34 -7.51 26.82 2.99
CA GLY A 34 -8.06 25.88 3.97
C GLY A 34 -6.99 24.92 4.49
N THR A 35 -6.99 24.64 5.80
CA THR A 35 -6.09 23.63 6.40
C THR A 35 -6.47 22.24 5.90
N ARG A 36 -5.98 21.86 4.71
CA ARG A 36 -6.08 20.47 4.23
C ARG A 36 -5.25 19.59 5.16
N GLY A 37 -5.84 18.47 5.60
CA GLY A 37 -5.10 17.48 6.39
C GLY A 37 -3.89 16.93 5.62
N VAL A 38 -2.86 16.48 6.35
CA VAL A 38 -1.68 15.83 5.75
C VAL A 38 -2.10 14.48 5.17
N ALA A 39 -1.94 14.29 3.86
CA ALA A 39 -2.23 13.02 3.20
C ALA A 39 -1.30 11.91 3.72
N GLN A 40 -1.77 10.66 3.75
CA GLN A 40 -0.89 9.50 3.90
C GLN A 40 0.02 9.38 2.66
N ALA A 41 1.07 8.56 2.73
CA ALA A 41 2.12 8.44 1.71
C ALA A 41 1.66 7.75 0.39
N VAL A 42 0.43 8.04 -0.08
CA VAL A 42 -0.17 7.43 -1.27
C VAL A 42 0.71 7.66 -2.51
N ILE A 43 1.21 8.88 -2.70
CA ILE A 43 2.03 9.28 -3.86
C ILE A 43 3.53 9.07 -3.67
N ALA A 44 3.95 8.36 -2.59
CA ALA A 44 5.36 8.05 -2.39
C ALA A 44 5.91 7.16 -3.53
N PRO A 45 7.21 7.24 -3.83
CA PRO A 45 7.83 6.43 -4.88
C PRO A 45 7.60 4.93 -4.70
N LEU A 46 7.49 4.21 -5.81
CA LEU A 46 7.41 2.74 -5.81
C LEU A 46 8.65 2.12 -5.18
N THR A 47 8.46 1.01 -4.47
CA THR A 47 9.52 0.32 -3.73
C THR A 47 9.77 -1.10 -4.26
N ARG A 48 10.71 -1.83 -3.63
CA ARG A 48 11.10 -3.18 -4.09
C ARG A 48 10.33 -4.30 -3.39
N ALA A 49 9.71 -4.02 -2.26
CA ALA A 49 8.97 -4.97 -1.46
C ALA A 49 7.70 -4.31 -0.91
N ALA A 50 6.63 -5.07 -0.81
CA ALA A 50 5.43 -4.66 -0.11
C ALA A 50 4.78 -5.83 0.63
N ILE A 51 4.04 -5.51 1.68
CA ILE A 51 3.04 -6.40 2.28
C ILE A 51 1.69 -5.72 2.14
N PHE A 52 0.75 -6.45 1.55
CA PHE A 52 -0.66 -6.09 1.46
C PHE A 52 -1.38 -6.93 2.50
N LEU A 53 -1.84 -6.28 3.56
CA LEU A 53 -2.52 -6.95 4.68
C LEU A 53 -3.95 -6.41 4.78
N VAL A 54 -4.93 -7.29 4.61
CA VAL A 54 -6.34 -6.98 4.81
C VAL A 54 -6.82 -7.71 6.05
N VAL A 55 -7.48 -7.00 6.95
CA VAL A 55 -8.02 -7.55 8.18
C VAL A 55 -9.52 -7.28 8.32
N ALA A 56 -10.24 -8.20 8.95
CA ALA A 56 -11.63 -8.03 9.34
C ALA A 56 -11.73 -7.76 10.84
N LEU A 57 -12.57 -6.82 11.24
CA LEU A 57 -12.81 -6.47 12.64
C LEU A 57 -13.63 -7.57 13.34
N LYS A 58 -13.22 -7.95 14.55
CA LYS A 58 -14.01 -8.84 15.38
C LYS A 58 -15.16 -8.05 16.03
N PRO A 59 -16.35 -8.64 16.17
CA PRO A 59 -17.47 -7.97 16.81
C PRO A 59 -17.15 -7.51 18.24
N GLY A 60 -17.72 -6.39 18.65
CA GLY A 60 -17.64 -5.91 20.04
C GLY A 60 -17.16 -4.45 20.17
N SER A 61 -17.73 -3.73 21.12
CA SER A 61 -17.39 -2.31 21.33
C SER A 61 -15.94 -2.11 21.79
N GLY A 62 -15.42 -3.03 22.62
CA GLY A 62 -14.02 -3.01 23.06
C GLY A 62 -13.04 -3.11 21.90
N ASN A 63 -13.32 -3.96 20.90
CA ASN A 63 -12.50 -4.11 19.72
C ASN A 63 -12.45 -2.82 18.88
N ARG A 64 -13.59 -2.12 18.75
CA ARG A 64 -13.63 -0.81 18.07
C ARG A 64 -12.77 0.22 18.79
N THR A 65 -12.81 0.25 20.11
CA THR A 65 -11.96 1.17 20.90
C THR A 65 -10.47 0.86 20.70
N VAL A 66 -10.07 -0.41 20.68
CA VAL A 66 -8.68 -0.82 20.38
C VAL A 66 -8.24 -0.32 19.02
N VAL A 67 -9.07 -0.52 17.98
CA VAL A 67 -8.74 -0.10 16.61
C VAL A 67 -8.72 1.42 16.48
N ARG A 68 -9.62 2.15 17.11
CA ARG A 68 -9.58 3.64 17.14
C ARG A 68 -8.30 4.15 17.79
N SER A 69 -7.93 3.60 18.96
CA SER A 69 -6.68 3.94 19.61
C SER A 69 -5.45 3.60 18.75
N PHE A 70 -5.49 2.47 18.03
CA PHE A 70 -4.45 2.11 17.08
C PHE A 70 -4.33 3.15 15.96
N CYS A 71 -5.45 3.61 15.36
CA CYS A 71 -5.45 4.65 14.33
C CYS A 71 -4.70 5.91 14.79
N ALA A 72 -5.01 6.39 16.00
CA ALA A 72 -4.36 7.56 16.60
C ALA A 72 -2.84 7.38 16.81
N ASN A 73 -2.41 6.14 17.05
CA ASN A 73 -1.02 5.81 17.35
C ASN A 73 -0.22 5.30 16.13
N LEU A 74 -0.85 5.15 14.96
CA LEU A 74 -0.21 4.56 13.78
C LEU A 74 1.09 5.29 13.39
N ALA A 75 1.09 6.62 13.43
CA ALA A 75 2.28 7.42 13.13
C ALA A 75 3.44 7.17 14.11
N ALA A 76 3.16 6.93 15.39
CA ALA A 76 4.18 6.60 16.38
C ALA A 76 4.75 5.19 16.15
N ILE A 77 3.91 4.22 15.82
CA ILE A 77 4.30 2.85 15.48
C ILE A 77 5.18 2.86 14.23
N PHE A 78 4.77 3.59 13.21
CA PHE A 78 5.52 3.75 11.97
C PHE A 78 6.93 4.30 12.23
N ARG A 79 7.05 5.41 12.97
CA ARG A 79 8.36 5.99 13.32
C ARG A 79 9.24 5.05 14.11
N ALA A 80 8.66 4.19 14.97
CA ALA A 80 9.41 3.20 15.74
C ALA A 80 10.03 2.08 14.90
N VAL A 81 9.56 1.89 13.66
CA VAL A 81 10.16 0.95 12.70
C VAL A 81 11.06 1.67 11.72
N GLU A 82 10.60 2.80 11.15
CA GLU A 82 11.30 3.57 10.11
C GLU A 82 12.70 4.02 10.54
N PHE A 83 12.88 4.43 11.82
CA PHE A 83 14.17 4.97 12.30
C PHE A 83 15.35 4.00 12.15
N ARG A 84 15.11 2.71 11.98
CA ARG A 84 16.15 1.68 11.80
C ARG A 84 16.87 1.80 10.47
N ASP A 85 16.18 2.28 9.44
CA ASP A 85 16.75 2.49 8.10
C ASP A 85 15.85 3.47 7.32
N ILE A 86 16.09 4.76 7.52
CA ILE A 86 15.32 5.83 6.86
C ILE A 86 15.49 5.78 5.34
N GLU A 87 16.69 5.38 4.86
CA GLU A 87 17.00 5.27 3.43
C GLU A 87 16.24 4.15 2.73
N ALA A 88 15.70 3.21 3.48
CA ALA A 88 14.86 2.16 2.93
C ALA A 88 13.48 2.66 2.46
N GLY A 89 13.08 3.87 2.84
CA GLY A 89 11.86 4.52 2.40
C GLY A 89 10.61 3.72 2.78
N LEU A 90 10.54 3.28 4.05
CA LEU A 90 9.33 2.62 4.57
C LEU A 90 8.13 3.55 4.41
N SER A 91 7.00 3.02 3.99
CA SER A 91 5.69 3.67 4.09
C SER A 91 4.62 2.66 4.49
N CYS A 92 3.61 3.14 5.19
CA CYS A 92 2.46 2.35 5.61
C CYS A 92 1.20 3.18 5.38
N ILE A 93 0.34 2.72 4.50
CA ILE A 93 -0.92 3.37 4.16
C ILE A 93 -2.04 2.51 4.75
N MET A 94 -2.94 3.15 5.51
CA MET A 94 -4.12 2.52 6.08
C MET A 94 -5.36 2.94 5.31
N GLY A 95 -6.08 1.97 4.76
CA GLY A 95 -7.40 2.13 4.17
C GLY A 95 -8.48 1.54 5.08
N ILE A 96 -9.68 2.10 5.04
CA ILE A 96 -10.82 1.73 5.89
C ILE A 96 -12.00 1.43 4.99
N GLY A 97 -12.56 0.23 5.12
CA GLY A 97 -13.71 -0.24 4.37
C GLY A 97 -15.01 0.46 4.79
N SER A 98 -16.01 0.35 3.94
CA SER A 98 -17.30 0.99 4.09
C SER A 98 -17.98 0.69 5.43
N ASP A 99 -18.09 -0.58 5.79
CA ASP A 99 -18.78 -1.00 7.01
C ASP A 99 -17.96 -0.70 8.26
N ALA A 100 -16.63 -0.81 8.15
CA ALA A 100 -15.70 -0.46 9.22
C ALA A 100 -15.71 1.04 9.49
N TRP A 101 -15.87 1.89 8.46
CA TRP A 101 -15.98 3.33 8.64
C TRP A 101 -17.13 3.70 9.57
N ASP A 102 -18.31 3.17 9.29
CA ASP A 102 -19.50 3.44 10.08
C ASP A 102 -19.37 2.92 11.53
N GLN A 103 -18.76 1.74 11.69
CA GLN A 103 -18.54 1.14 13.02
C GLN A 103 -17.50 1.91 13.85
N LEU A 104 -16.45 2.43 13.21
CA LEU A 104 -15.34 3.08 13.92
C LEU A 104 -15.62 4.55 14.20
N PHE A 105 -16.23 5.28 13.27
CA PHE A 105 -16.30 6.73 13.35
C PHE A 105 -17.71 7.30 13.46
N GLY A 106 -18.72 6.65 12.85
CA GLY A 106 -20.14 7.00 13.00
C GLY A 106 -20.52 8.42 12.57
N GLY A 107 -19.59 9.19 12.02
CA GLY A 107 -19.75 10.59 11.65
C GLY A 107 -19.91 10.80 10.14
N PRO A 108 -19.47 11.94 9.62
CA PRO A 108 -19.48 12.16 8.17
C PRO A 108 -18.75 11.05 7.43
N ARG A 109 -19.31 10.63 6.31
CA ARG A 109 -18.79 9.55 5.49
C ARG A 109 -18.22 10.09 4.19
N PRO A 110 -17.09 9.56 3.67
CA PRO A 110 -16.63 9.91 2.34
C PRO A 110 -17.72 9.63 1.30
N ALA A 111 -17.97 10.59 0.41
CA ALA A 111 -19.17 10.62 -0.43
C ALA A 111 -19.34 9.39 -1.33
N GLU A 112 -18.24 8.80 -1.78
CA GLU A 112 -18.24 7.66 -2.70
C GLU A 112 -17.75 6.35 -2.04
N LEU A 113 -17.65 6.30 -0.69
CA LEU A 113 -17.28 5.08 0.00
C LEU A 113 -18.46 4.10 0.06
N HIS A 114 -18.31 2.91 -0.48
CA HIS A 114 -19.28 1.83 -0.49
C HIS A 114 -18.58 0.47 -0.49
N PRO A 115 -19.25 -0.65 -0.25
CA PRO A 115 -18.67 -1.99 -0.44
C PRO A 115 -18.22 -2.18 -1.89
N PHE A 116 -17.15 -2.97 -2.11
CA PHE A 116 -16.71 -3.30 -3.46
C PHE A 116 -17.86 -3.88 -4.29
N ARG A 117 -18.06 -3.36 -5.49
CA ARG A 117 -19.10 -3.83 -6.41
C ARG A 117 -18.63 -5.06 -7.16
N GLU A 118 -19.29 -6.17 -6.89
CA GLU A 118 -19.05 -7.43 -7.59
C GLU A 118 -19.49 -7.32 -9.06
N ILE A 119 -18.64 -7.81 -9.99
CA ILE A 119 -18.96 -7.84 -11.42
C ILE A 119 -18.95 -9.29 -11.88
N ARG A 120 -20.07 -9.73 -12.51
CA ARG A 120 -20.23 -11.06 -13.09
C ARG A 120 -20.57 -10.96 -14.57
N ALA A 121 -19.76 -11.61 -15.42
CA ALA A 121 -20.00 -11.66 -16.86
C ALA A 121 -19.59 -13.04 -17.41
N GLY A 122 -20.55 -13.95 -17.48
CA GLY A 122 -20.28 -15.37 -17.83
C GLY A 122 -19.39 -16.03 -16.79
N ALA A 123 -18.25 -16.57 -17.24
CA ALA A 123 -17.26 -17.19 -16.35
C ALA A 123 -16.34 -16.19 -15.62
N ARG A 124 -16.33 -14.93 -16.03
CA ARG A 124 -15.48 -13.89 -15.45
C ARG A 124 -16.16 -13.30 -14.23
N HIS A 125 -15.39 -13.15 -13.16
CA HIS A 125 -15.94 -12.72 -11.87
C HIS A 125 -14.91 -11.85 -11.12
N ALA A 126 -15.23 -10.57 -10.95
CA ALA A 126 -14.58 -9.70 -9.99
C ALA A 126 -15.32 -9.87 -8.65
N VAL A 127 -14.77 -10.72 -7.78
CA VAL A 127 -15.40 -11.08 -6.50
C VAL A 127 -15.31 -9.93 -5.50
N SER A 128 -16.32 -9.81 -4.63
CA SER A 128 -16.21 -9.00 -3.41
C SER A 128 -15.86 -9.90 -2.22
N THR A 129 -14.90 -9.51 -1.43
CA THR A 129 -14.39 -10.31 -0.30
C THR A 129 -14.46 -9.53 1.01
N PRO A 130 -14.52 -10.20 2.18
CA PRO A 130 -14.45 -9.54 3.47
C PRO A 130 -13.15 -8.72 3.61
N GLY A 131 -13.24 -7.56 4.28
CA GLY A 131 -12.08 -6.72 4.57
C GLY A 131 -12.53 -5.38 5.14
N ASP A 132 -12.09 -5.07 6.36
CA ASP A 132 -12.45 -3.86 7.09
C ASP A 132 -11.33 -2.84 7.08
N LEU A 133 -10.07 -3.28 7.19
CA LEU A 133 -8.90 -2.44 7.12
C LEU A 133 -7.89 -3.02 6.13
N LEU A 134 -7.30 -2.14 5.33
CA LEU A 134 -6.16 -2.42 4.48
C LEU A 134 -4.91 -1.77 5.07
N PHE A 135 -3.81 -2.49 5.11
CA PHE A 135 -2.48 -1.94 5.30
C PHE A 135 -1.63 -2.24 4.07
N HIS A 136 -1.28 -1.20 3.32
CA HIS A 136 -0.29 -1.26 2.26
C HIS A 136 1.04 -0.78 2.81
N ILE A 137 1.92 -1.73 3.12
CA ILE A 137 3.22 -1.53 3.74
C ILE A 137 4.29 -1.77 2.68
N ARG A 138 5.14 -0.80 2.41
CA ARG A 138 6.15 -0.91 1.35
C ARG A 138 7.48 -0.28 1.74
N ALA A 139 8.58 -0.88 1.27
CA ALA A 139 9.94 -0.41 1.49
C ALA A 139 10.91 -0.96 0.43
N LYS A 140 12.14 -0.47 0.39
CA LYS A 140 13.21 -1.12 -0.39
C LYS A 140 13.59 -2.50 0.19
N ARG A 141 13.24 -2.78 1.45
CA ARG A 141 13.60 -3.98 2.21
C ARG A 141 12.36 -4.65 2.79
N MET A 142 12.23 -5.95 2.56
CA MET A 142 11.08 -6.75 3.04
C MET A 142 11.05 -6.87 4.57
N ASP A 143 12.21 -6.90 5.24
CA ASP A 143 12.28 -7.02 6.71
C ASP A 143 11.61 -5.83 7.42
N LEU A 144 11.69 -4.61 6.86
CA LEU A 144 10.97 -3.46 7.41
C LEU A 144 9.45 -3.57 7.20
N CYS A 145 9.02 -4.07 6.03
CA CYS A 145 7.61 -4.35 5.80
C CYS A 145 7.09 -5.41 6.78
N PHE A 146 7.86 -6.48 6.98
CA PHE A 146 7.53 -7.56 7.90
C PHE A 146 7.44 -7.07 9.35
N GLU A 147 8.43 -6.30 9.80
CA GLU A 147 8.40 -5.73 11.16
C GLU A 147 7.20 -4.80 11.33
N MET A 148 6.89 -3.95 10.36
CA MET A 148 5.73 -3.05 10.44
C MET A 148 4.42 -3.84 10.52
N ALA A 149 4.24 -4.87 9.70
CA ALA A 149 3.08 -5.76 9.76
C ALA A 149 2.97 -6.48 11.12
N THR A 150 4.10 -6.96 11.66
CA THR A 150 4.18 -7.58 12.98
C THR A 150 3.75 -6.60 14.08
N GLN A 151 4.25 -5.36 14.03
CA GLN A 151 3.89 -4.31 14.99
C GLN A 151 2.40 -3.93 14.90
N ILE A 152 1.81 -3.93 13.71
CA ILE A 152 0.38 -3.73 13.52
C ILE A 152 -0.39 -4.87 14.18
N MET A 153 -0.11 -6.13 13.81
CA MET A 153 -0.84 -7.28 14.31
C MET A 153 -0.67 -7.49 15.81
N ALA A 154 0.48 -7.16 16.39
CA ALA A 154 0.67 -7.20 17.85
C ALA A 154 -0.27 -6.25 18.61
N ARG A 155 -0.77 -5.20 17.96
CA ARG A 155 -1.67 -4.20 18.58
C ARG A 155 -3.14 -4.44 18.33
N ILE A 156 -3.49 -4.95 17.14
CA ILE A 156 -4.90 -5.14 16.77
C ILE A 156 -5.32 -6.60 16.62
N GLY A 157 -4.42 -7.57 16.72
CA GLY A 157 -4.72 -8.99 16.47
C GLY A 157 -5.77 -9.61 17.40
N GLU A 158 -5.96 -9.05 18.60
CA GLU A 158 -7.07 -9.44 19.47
C GLU A 158 -8.41 -8.87 18.98
N ALA A 159 -8.40 -7.70 18.32
CA ALA A 159 -9.58 -6.98 17.85
C ALA A 159 -9.90 -7.20 16.36
N ALA A 160 -8.96 -7.74 15.57
CA ALA A 160 -9.10 -7.99 14.15
C ALA A 160 -8.42 -9.31 13.77
N SER A 161 -8.85 -9.90 12.64
CA SER A 161 -8.25 -11.13 12.09
C SER A 161 -7.79 -10.87 10.65
N PRO A 162 -6.60 -11.34 10.23
CA PRO A 162 -6.19 -11.24 8.84
C PRO A 162 -7.10 -12.11 7.96
N VAL A 163 -7.53 -11.55 6.84
CA VAL A 163 -8.36 -12.23 5.83
C VAL A 163 -7.65 -12.36 4.49
N ASP A 164 -6.67 -11.48 4.21
CA ASP A 164 -5.75 -11.62 3.09
C ASP A 164 -4.38 -11.03 3.48
N GLU A 165 -3.31 -11.74 3.17
CA GLU A 165 -1.93 -11.28 3.35
C GLU A 165 -1.11 -11.71 2.16
N VAL A 166 -0.49 -10.74 1.47
CA VAL A 166 0.34 -10.99 0.30
C VAL A 166 1.67 -10.25 0.43
N HIS A 167 2.76 -10.98 0.24
CA HIS A 167 4.11 -10.44 0.18
C HIS A 167 4.50 -10.26 -1.29
N GLY A 168 4.48 -9.02 -1.74
CA GLY A 168 4.83 -8.62 -3.10
C GLY A 168 6.31 -8.28 -3.21
N PHE A 169 6.84 -8.44 -4.40
CA PHE A 169 8.22 -8.12 -4.73
C PHE A 169 8.34 -7.51 -6.12
N ARG A 170 9.34 -6.65 -6.32
CA ARG A 170 9.68 -6.13 -7.63
C ARG A 170 10.37 -7.23 -8.44
N TYR A 171 9.81 -7.55 -9.58
CA TYR A 171 10.35 -8.55 -10.51
C TYR A 171 11.12 -7.85 -11.64
N PHE A 172 11.97 -8.57 -12.36
CA PHE A 172 12.92 -8.07 -13.38
C PHE A 172 12.39 -6.88 -14.18
N ASP A 173 13.16 -5.79 -14.23
CA ASP A 173 12.87 -4.58 -15.02
C ASP A 173 11.44 -4.03 -14.85
N ASP A 174 10.93 -4.09 -13.61
CA ASP A 174 9.56 -3.67 -13.26
C ASP A 174 8.45 -4.43 -13.99
N ARG A 175 8.70 -5.71 -14.30
CA ARG A 175 7.73 -6.56 -14.96
C ARG A 175 6.86 -7.31 -13.95
N ASP A 176 5.69 -7.70 -14.41
CA ASP A 176 4.89 -8.73 -13.75
C ASP A 176 5.34 -10.14 -14.15
N LEU A 177 4.72 -11.19 -13.56
CA LEU A 177 5.08 -12.58 -13.85
C LEU A 177 4.61 -13.07 -15.24
N ILE A 178 3.73 -12.33 -15.92
CA ILE A 178 3.36 -12.58 -17.31
C ILE A 178 4.36 -11.95 -18.31
N GLY A 179 5.33 -11.18 -17.78
CA GLY A 179 6.52 -10.70 -18.50
C GLY A 179 6.38 -9.32 -19.12
N PHE A 180 5.34 -8.54 -18.80
CA PHE A 180 5.15 -7.17 -19.27
C PHE A 180 5.54 -6.16 -18.19
N VAL A 181 6.00 -4.97 -18.59
CA VAL A 181 6.32 -3.88 -17.68
C VAL A 181 5.02 -3.37 -17.04
N ASP A 182 5.00 -3.24 -15.73
CA ASP A 182 3.86 -2.65 -15.00
C ASP A 182 4.18 -1.22 -14.53
N GLY A 183 3.16 -0.39 -14.51
CA GLY A 183 3.28 0.99 -14.03
C GLY A 183 3.85 2.00 -15.04
N THR A 184 4.01 1.64 -16.31
CA THR A 184 4.50 2.55 -17.37
C THR A 184 3.69 3.85 -17.44
N GLU A 185 2.36 3.76 -17.33
CA GLU A 185 1.44 4.90 -17.43
C GLU A 185 1.12 5.56 -16.07
N ASN A 186 1.87 5.24 -15.00
CA ASN A 186 1.64 5.88 -13.72
C ASN A 186 1.93 7.39 -13.78
N PRO A 187 1.01 8.23 -13.30
CA PRO A 187 1.23 9.65 -13.17
C PRO A 187 2.36 9.95 -12.17
N ARG A 188 3.02 11.09 -12.31
CA ARG A 188 4.15 11.50 -11.46
C ARG A 188 3.96 12.93 -10.94
N GLY A 189 4.59 13.25 -9.81
CA GLY A 189 4.56 14.60 -9.24
C GLY A 189 3.12 15.08 -8.98
N ASP A 190 2.80 16.27 -9.46
CA ASP A 190 1.48 16.89 -9.27
C ASP A 190 0.36 16.10 -9.96
N GLU A 191 0.63 15.48 -11.11
CA GLU A 191 -0.32 14.62 -11.80
C GLU A 191 -0.72 13.41 -10.95
N ALA A 192 0.21 12.82 -10.19
CA ALA A 192 -0.09 11.72 -9.27
C ALA A 192 -0.99 12.18 -8.12
N ALA A 193 -0.77 13.38 -7.60
CA ALA A 193 -1.62 13.96 -6.56
C ALA A 193 -3.03 14.26 -7.12
N GLU A 194 -3.13 14.82 -8.32
CA GLU A 194 -4.42 15.07 -9.00
C GLU A 194 -5.19 13.78 -9.27
N ALA A 195 -4.50 12.70 -9.64
CA ALA A 195 -5.13 11.43 -9.95
C ALA A 195 -5.61 10.69 -8.69
N ALA A 196 -4.82 10.73 -7.61
CA ALA A 196 -5.03 9.88 -6.44
C ALA A 196 -5.73 10.58 -5.27
N LEU A 197 -5.52 11.89 -5.07
CA LEU A 197 -6.00 12.58 -3.87
C LEU A 197 -7.30 13.36 -4.13
N ILE A 198 -8.24 13.25 -3.19
CA ILE A 198 -9.48 14.02 -3.20
C ILE A 198 -9.18 15.51 -3.04
N GLY A 199 -9.82 16.33 -3.86
CA GLY A 199 -9.76 17.78 -3.83
C GLY A 199 -11.01 18.42 -3.21
N ASP A 200 -11.53 19.42 -3.90
CA ASP A 200 -12.69 20.20 -3.42
C ASP A 200 -14.02 19.49 -3.67
N GLU A 201 -14.04 18.41 -4.46
CA GLU A 201 -15.23 17.60 -4.72
C GLU A 201 -15.81 16.93 -3.46
N ASP A 202 -14.96 16.65 -2.46
CA ASP A 202 -15.37 16.26 -1.11
C ASP A 202 -14.48 16.98 -0.09
N ALA A 203 -14.75 18.24 0.14
CA ALA A 203 -13.90 19.14 0.93
C ALA A 203 -13.63 18.65 2.36
N LYS A 204 -14.54 17.85 2.95
CA LYS A 204 -14.36 17.27 4.30
C LYS A 204 -13.28 16.18 4.32
N PHE A 205 -13.05 15.56 3.19
CA PHE A 205 -12.11 14.45 3.03
C PHE A 205 -10.97 14.79 2.07
N ALA A 206 -10.79 16.08 1.77
CA ALA A 206 -9.70 16.57 0.92
C ALA A 206 -8.34 16.08 1.42
N GLY A 207 -7.51 15.56 0.50
CA GLY A 207 -6.23 14.90 0.80
C GLY A 207 -6.35 13.41 1.14
N GLY A 208 -7.57 12.87 1.28
CA GLY A 208 -7.81 11.42 1.31
C GLY A 208 -7.75 10.82 -0.09
N SER A 209 -7.92 9.50 -0.18
CA SER A 209 -7.91 8.74 -1.44
C SER A 209 -8.84 7.54 -1.35
N TYR A 210 -9.40 7.10 -2.46
CA TYR A 210 -9.99 5.78 -2.55
C TYR A 210 -8.97 4.79 -3.07
N VAL A 211 -9.07 3.54 -2.64
CA VAL A 211 -8.19 2.47 -3.10
C VAL A 211 -9.00 1.19 -3.33
N ILE A 212 -8.81 0.61 -4.52
CA ILE A 212 -9.35 -0.72 -4.84
C ILE A 212 -8.18 -1.68 -4.90
N VAL A 213 -8.35 -2.84 -4.28
CA VAL A 213 -7.38 -3.92 -4.28
C VAL A 213 -8.01 -5.22 -4.78
N GLN A 214 -7.23 -5.97 -5.55
CA GLN A 214 -7.60 -7.30 -6.04
C GLN A 214 -6.36 -8.19 -6.13
N ARG A 215 -6.47 -9.42 -5.65
CA ARG A 215 -5.46 -10.45 -5.86
C ARG A 215 -5.83 -11.27 -7.09
N TYR A 216 -4.97 -11.26 -8.10
CA TYR A 216 -5.10 -12.06 -9.31
C TYR A 216 -4.18 -13.26 -9.27
N LEU A 217 -4.71 -14.44 -9.61
CA LEU A 217 -3.92 -15.65 -9.85
C LEU A 217 -3.80 -15.88 -11.35
N HIS A 218 -2.59 -16.21 -11.82
CA HIS A 218 -2.26 -16.38 -13.21
C HIS A 218 -2.09 -17.87 -13.59
N ASP A 219 -2.71 -18.29 -14.68
CA ASP A 219 -2.37 -19.50 -15.39
C ASP A 219 -1.13 -19.26 -16.29
N LEU A 220 0.06 -19.33 -15.68
CA LEU A 220 1.31 -19.13 -16.43
C LEU A 220 1.57 -20.23 -17.45
N ALA A 221 1.03 -21.43 -17.27
CA ALA A 221 1.18 -22.51 -18.24
C ALA A 221 0.42 -22.20 -19.53
N GLY A 222 -0.86 -21.83 -19.40
CA GLY A 222 -1.67 -21.37 -20.54
C GLY A 222 -1.12 -20.10 -21.19
N TRP A 223 -0.68 -19.12 -20.37
CA TRP A 223 -0.09 -17.88 -20.86
C TRP A 223 1.19 -18.12 -21.69
N ASN A 224 2.12 -18.92 -21.17
CA ASN A 224 3.39 -19.22 -21.83
C ASN A 224 3.26 -20.14 -23.06
N ALA A 225 2.13 -20.78 -23.24
CA ALA A 225 1.81 -21.53 -24.46
C ALA A 225 1.45 -20.63 -25.65
N LEU A 226 1.14 -19.35 -25.41
CA LEU A 226 0.89 -18.37 -26.45
C LEU A 226 2.19 -17.89 -27.10
N SER A 227 2.13 -17.52 -28.39
CA SER A 227 3.23 -16.78 -29.01
C SER A 227 3.38 -15.38 -28.40
N THR A 228 4.57 -14.80 -28.50
CA THR A 228 4.82 -13.43 -28.01
C THR A 228 3.87 -12.42 -28.64
N GLU A 229 3.61 -12.52 -29.94
CA GLU A 229 2.71 -11.64 -30.67
C GLU A 229 1.25 -11.76 -30.17
N ALA A 230 0.83 -12.97 -29.80
CA ALA A 230 -0.50 -13.18 -29.20
C ALA A 230 -0.58 -12.53 -27.82
N GLN A 231 0.44 -12.66 -26.98
CA GLN A 231 0.53 -12.01 -25.67
C GLN A 231 0.52 -10.47 -25.82
N GLU A 232 1.32 -9.93 -26.77
CA GLU A 232 1.39 -8.49 -27.06
C GLU A 232 0.04 -7.91 -27.51
N ARG A 233 -0.71 -8.66 -28.31
CA ARG A 233 -2.07 -8.27 -28.73
C ARG A 233 -3.08 -8.29 -27.57
N ILE A 234 -2.91 -9.20 -26.61
CA ILE A 234 -3.77 -9.25 -25.40
C ILE A 234 -3.49 -8.05 -24.51
N ILE A 235 -2.22 -7.70 -24.32
CA ILE A 235 -1.84 -6.56 -23.47
C ILE A 235 -2.01 -5.21 -24.17
N GLY A 236 -1.71 -5.14 -25.48
CA GLY A 236 -1.72 -3.92 -26.29
C GLY A 236 -0.37 -3.22 -26.35
N ARG A 237 0.73 -3.90 -25.94
CA ARG A 237 2.11 -3.39 -25.93
C ARG A 237 3.07 -4.45 -26.34
N THR A 238 4.24 -4.06 -26.86
CA THR A 238 5.33 -5.00 -27.13
C THR A 238 5.94 -5.50 -25.83
N LYS A 239 6.24 -6.82 -25.76
CA LYS A 239 6.72 -7.46 -24.52
C LYS A 239 8.14 -7.02 -24.16
N LEU A 240 9.03 -6.93 -25.13
CA LEU A 240 10.43 -6.61 -24.87
C LEU A 240 10.68 -5.12 -24.67
N SER A 241 10.15 -4.28 -25.57
CA SER A 241 10.46 -2.86 -25.64
C SER A 241 9.43 -1.95 -24.95
N ASP A 242 8.33 -2.51 -24.43
CA ASP A 242 7.25 -1.79 -23.74
C ASP A 242 6.67 -0.62 -24.56
N ILE A 243 6.59 -0.80 -25.90
CA ILE A 243 6.01 0.19 -26.80
C ILE A 243 4.55 -0.16 -27.03
N GLU A 244 3.66 0.81 -26.88
CA GLU A 244 2.24 0.63 -27.19
C GLU A 244 2.04 0.28 -28.66
N LEU A 245 1.16 -0.68 -28.95
CA LEU A 245 0.82 -1.06 -30.31
C LEU A 245 0.05 0.08 -30.99
N ASP A 246 0.34 0.28 -32.28
CA ASP A 246 -0.40 1.24 -33.10
C ASP A 246 -1.89 0.90 -33.13
N ASP A 247 -2.75 1.93 -33.09
CA ASP A 247 -4.22 1.77 -33.04
C ASP A 247 -4.78 0.99 -34.24
N SER A 248 -4.07 0.97 -35.38
CA SER A 248 -4.46 0.19 -36.57
C SER A 248 -4.30 -1.32 -36.39
N VAL A 249 -3.48 -1.78 -35.43
CA VAL A 249 -3.19 -3.20 -35.16
C VAL A 249 -3.56 -3.65 -33.77
N LYS A 250 -3.73 -2.71 -32.82
CA LYS A 250 -4.11 -2.97 -31.44
C LYS A 250 -5.57 -3.43 -31.35
N PRO A 251 -5.85 -4.63 -30.82
CA PRO A 251 -7.23 -5.07 -30.63
C PRO A 251 -7.99 -4.14 -29.65
N THR A 252 -9.26 -3.88 -29.94
CA THR A 252 -10.13 -3.13 -29.01
C THR A 252 -10.37 -3.86 -27.68
N SER A 253 -10.08 -5.16 -27.62
CA SER A 253 -10.11 -6.01 -26.41
C SER A 253 -8.76 -6.07 -25.70
N ALA A 254 -7.75 -5.33 -26.16
CA ALA A 254 -6.46 -5.28 -25.47
C ALA A 254 -6.61 -4.65 -24.09
N HIS A 255 -5.84 -5.17 -23.12
CA HIS A 255 -5.89 -4.72 -21.73
C HIS A 255 -5.77 -3.19 -21.60
N ASN A 256 -4.76 -2.59 -22.24
CA ASN A 256 -4.57 -1.14 -22.18
C ASN A 256 -5.70 -0.35 -22.87
N ALA A 257 -6.29 -0.88 -23.97
CA ALA A 257 -7.41 -0.22 -24.64
C ALA A 257 -8.68 -0.18 -23.79
N LEU A 258 -8.92 -1.21 -22.96
CA LEU A 258 -10.09 -1.31 -22.08
C LEU A 258 -9.89 -0.56 -20.76
N THR A 259 -8.65 -0.43 -20.29
CA THR A 259 -8.34 0.25 -19.03
C THR A 259 -8.04 1.74 -19.20
N THR A 260 -7.89 2.24 -20.40
CA THR A 260 -7.79 3.68 -20.68
C THR A 260 -9.18 4.32 -20.61
N ILE A 261 -9.38 5.21 -19.63
CA ILE A 261 -10.63 5.95 -19.45
C ILE A 261 -10.43 7.38 -19.96
N VAL A 262 -11.28 7.81 -20.88
CA VAL A 262 -11.25 9.17 -21.43
C VAL A 262 -12.58 9.87 -21.13
N GLU A 263 -12.52 11.01 -20.46
CA GLU A 263 -13.67 11.88 -20.17
C GLU A 263 -13.40 13.28 -20.74
N ASN A 264 -14.35 13.79 -21.50
CA ASN A 264 -14.23 15.12 -22.13
C ASN A 264 -12.93 15.32 -22.93
N GLY A 265 -12.43 14.25 -23.57
CA GLY A 265 -11.20 14.29 -24.37
C GLY A 265 -9.91 14.27 -23.56
N LYS A 266 -9.99 14.13 -22.24
CA LYS A 266 -8.83 13.98 -21.34
C LYS A 266 -8.80 12.57 -20.77
N GLU A 267 -7.63 11.92 -20.76
CA GLU A 267 -7.42 10.66 -20.08
C GLU A 267 -7.47 10.86 -18.56
N ILE A 268 -8.26 10.02 -17.88
CA ILE A 268 -8.36 10.00 -16.43
C ILE A 268 -7.45 8.90 -15.92
N LYS A 269 -6.41 9.30 -15.19
CA LYS A 269 -5.40 8.40 -14.66
C LYS A 269 -5.71 7.97 -13.23
N ILE A 270 -5.16 6.84 -12.85
CA ILE A 270 -5.10 6.33 -11.48
C ILE A 270 -3.63 6.08 -11.11
N LEU A 271 -3.31 6.03 -9.84
CA LEU A 271 -1.98 5.65 -9.36
C LEU A 271 -1.97 4.18 -8.96
N ARG A 272 -1.16 3.36 -9.64
CA ARG A 272 -1.02 1.92 -9.36
C ARG A 272 0.31 1.63 -8.68
N ASP A 273 0.30 0.69 -7.74
CA ASP A 273 1.50 0.14 -7.10
C ASP A 273 1.38 -1.39 -7.01
N ASN A 274 1.08 -1.99 -8.17
CA ASN A 274 0.92 -3.43 -8.29
C ASN A 274 2.23 -4.14 -7.98
N MET A 275 2.13 -5.35 -7.43
CA MET A 275 3.31 -6.20 -7.25
C MET A 275 3.03 -7.64 -7.61
N PRO A 276 3.97 -8.29 -8.30
CA PRO A 276 4.00 -9.74 -8.39
C PRO A 276 4.11 -10.38 -7.01
N PHE A 277 3.48 -11.54 -6.88
CA PHE A 277 3.67 -12.45 -5.76
C PHE A 277 3.65 -13.90 -6.25
N GLY A 278 4.17 -14.82 -5.45
CA GLY A 278 4.07 -16.23 -5.81
C GLY A 278 4.79 -17.17 -4.87
N ARG A 279 4.47 -18.45 -5.05
CA ARG A 279 5.07 -19.59 -4.34
C ARG A 279 5.47 -20.66 -5.36
N PRO A 280 6.71 -20.65 -5.85
CA PRO A 280 7.13 -21.58 -6.90
C PRO A 280 6.86 -23.05 -6.58
N GLY A 281 7.02 -23.44 -5.31
CA GLY A 281 6.78 -24.81 -4.84
C GLY A 281 5.32 -25.27 -4.88
N SER A 282 4.37 -24.35 -4.92
CA SER A 282 2.92 -24.63 -5.03
C SER A 282 2.31 -24.19 -6.35
N SER A 283 3.14 -23.74 -7.30
CA SER A 283 2.69 -23.20 -8.60
C SER A 283 1.66 -22.08 -8.45
N GLU A 284 1.71 -21.32 -7.34
CA GLU A 284 0.89 -20.14 -7.13
C GLU A 284 1.65 -18.91 -7.64
N PHE A 285 1.08 -18.24 -8.63
CA PHE A 285 1.66 -17.04 -9.24
C PHE A 285 0.57 -16.02 -9.48
N GLY A 286 0.89 -14.74 -9.24
CA GLY A 286 -0.12 -13.72 -9.40
C GLY A 286 0.41 -12.31 -9.35
N THR A 287 -0.50 -11.36 -9.54
CA THR A 287 -0.30 -9.93 -9.34
C THR A 287 -1.30 -9.42 -8.32
N TYR A 288 -0.81 -8.72 -7.30
CA TYR A 288 -1.66 -7.95 -6.40
C TYR A 288 -1.88 -6.58 -7.04
N PHE A 289 -3.09 -6.36 -7.52
CA PHE A 289 -3.51 -5.05 -8.02
C PHE A 289 -3.86 -4.14 -6.84
N ILE A 290 -3.31 -2.93 -6.86
CA ILE A 290 -3.70 -1.84 -5.98
C ILE A 290 -3.75 -0.54 -6.79
N GLY A 291 -4.92 0.07 -6.86
CA GLY A 291 -5.17 1.31 -7.56
C GLY A 291 -5.70 2.39 -6.62
N TYR A 292 -5.00 3.51 -6.55
CA TYR A 292 -5.42 4.72 -5.83
C TYR A 292 -6.05 5.71 -6.79
N SER A 293 -7.16 6.29 -6.38
CA SER A 293 -7.88 7.26 -7.19
C SER A 293 -8.63 8.26 -6.29
N ARG A 294 -8.79 9.49 -6.78
CA ARG A 294 -9.63 10.50 -6.11
C ARG A 294 -11.12 10.15 -6.13
N SER A 295 -11.55 9.26 -7.03
CA SER A 295 -12.88 8.68 -7.09
C SER A 295 -12.79 7.20 -7.45
N PRO A 296 -13.53 6.30 -6.78
CA PRO A 296 -13.52 4.88 -7.09
C PRO A 296 -14.11 4.58 -8.47
N ARG A 297 -14.94 5.48 -9.02
CA ARG A 297 -15.64 5.29 -10.31
C ARG A 297 -14.69 5.02 -11.46
N THR A 298 -13.51 5.65 -11.47
CA THR A 298 -12.53 5.44 -12.54
C THR A 298 -12.06 3.98 -12.58
N ILE A 299 -11.71 3.41 -11.42
CA ILE A 299 -11.27 2.02 -11.34
C ILE A 299 -12.45 1.07 -11.57
N GLU A 300 -13.63 1.39 -11.06
CA GLU A 300 -14.85 0.61 -11.31
C GLU A 300 -15.19 0.56 -12.81
N GLN A 301 -15.05 1.67 -13.52
CA GLN A 301 -15.24 1.70 -14.98
C GLN A 301 -14.20 0.86 -15.71
N MET A 302 -12.92 0.90 -15.27
CA MET A 302 -11.87 0.03 -15.81
C MET A 302 -12.27 -1.44 -15.63
N LEU A 303 -12.70 -1.82 -14.43
CA LEU A 303 -13.13 -3.20 -14.13
C LEU A 303 -14.36 -3.61 -14.95
N GLU A 304 -15.35 -2.72 -15.10
CA GLU A 304 -16.51 -2.99 -15.94
C GLU A 304 -16.11 -3.25 -17.40
N ASN A 305 -15.23 -2.40 -17.94
CA ASN A 305 -14.70 -2.58 -19.30
C ASN A 305 -13.91 -3.89 -19.43
N MET A 306 -13.12 -4.28 -18.43
CA MET A 306 -12.34 -5.52 -18.43
C MET A 306 -13.24 -6.76 -18.37
N PHE A 307 -14.16 -6.81 -17.42
CA PHE A 307 -14.94 -8.01 -17.11
C PHE A 307 -16.14 -8.19 -18.05
N VAL A 308 -16.88 -7.13 -18.32
CA VAL A 308 -18.06 -7.14 -19.19
C VAL A 308 -17.69 -6.89 -20.65
N GLY A 309 -16.78 -5.95 -20.86
CA GLY A 309 -16.30 -5.54 -22.18
C GLY A 309 -16.95 -4.24 -22.67
N ARG A 310 -16.24 -3.58 -23.62
CA ARG A 310 -16.68 -2.37 -24.28
C ARG A 310 -16.55 -2.51 -25.80
N PRO A 311 -17.66 -2.72 -26.58
CA PRO A 311 -19.02 -3.00 -26.09
C PRO A 311 -19.11 -4.31 -25.31
N PRO A 312 -20.24 -4.60 -24.64
CA PRO A 312 -20.43 -5.86 -23.93
C PRO A 312 -20.06 -7.08 -24.78
N GLY A 313 -19.25 -7.98 -24.20
CA GLY A 313 -18.67 -9.14 -24.90
C GLY A 313 -17.28 -8.92 -25.49
N ASN A 314 -16.85 -7.68 -25.71
CA ASN A 314 -15.46 -7.32 -26.06
C ASN A 314 -14.63 -7.09 -24.80
N TYR A 315 -14.44 -8.15 -24.02
CA TYR A 315 -13.80 -8.13 -22.71
C TYR A 315 -12.28 -8.27 -22.81
N ASP A 316 -11.59 -7.99 -21.72
CA ASP A 316 -10.15 -8.11 -21.59
C ASP A 316 -9.69 -9.56 -21.65
N ARG A 317 -8.99 -9.91 -22.72
CA ARG A 317 -8.52 -11.28 -22.97
C ARG A 317 -7.46 -11.74 -21.95
N LEU A 318 -6.86 -10.84 -21.19
CA LEU A 318 -5.99 -11.20 -20.07
C LEU A 318 -6.75 -12.02 -19.02
N LEU A 319 -8.05 -11.80 -18.84
CA LEU A 319 -8.90 -12.55 -17.91
C LEU A 319 -9.12 -14.03 -18.27
N ASP A 320 -8.71 -14.46 -19.48
CA ASP A 320 -8.65 -15.88 -19.82
C ASP A 320 -7.51 -16.61 -19.09
N PHE A 321 -6.50 -15.86 -18.62
CA PHE A 321 -5.29 -16.36 -17.96
C PHE A 321 -5.11 -15.80 -16.53
N SER A 322 -5.95 -14.86 -16.12
CA SER A 322 -5.86 -14.19 -14.82
C SER A 322 -7.22 -14.14 -14.15
N ARG A 323 -7.30 -14.65 -12.93
CA ARG A 323 -8.55 -14.75 -12.18
C ARG A 323 -8.45 -13.94 -10.88
N ALA A 324 -9.37 -12.98 -10.70
CA ALA A 324 -9.51 -12.27 -9.44
C ALA A 324 -10.03 -13.22 -8.35
N VAL A 325 -9.36 -13.26 -7.19
CA VAL A 325 -9.73 -14.09 -6.05
C VAL A 325 -10.08 -13.27 -4.81
N THR A 326 -9.76 -11.97 -4.81
CA THR A 326 -10.22 -11.00 -3.82
C THR A 326 -10.70 -9.73 -4.52
N GLY A 327 -11.45 -8.88 -3.80
CA GLY A 327 -11.87 -7.57 -4.27
C GLY A 327 -12.41 -6.75 -3.11
N ASN A 328 -11.77 -5.59 -2.86
CA ASN A 328 -12.15 -4.68 -1.79
C ASN A 328 -11.99 -3.22 -2.23
N LEU A 329 -12.85 -2.37 -1.71
CA LEU A 329 -12.76 -0.92 -1.79
C LEU A 329 -12.58 -0.34 -0.39
N PHE A 330 -11.56 0.51 -0.24
CA PHE A 330 -11.29 1.22 1.00
C PHE A 330 -11.16 2.72 0.73
N PHE A 331 -11.41 3.50 1.77
CA PHE A 331 -11.04 4.92 1.83
C PHE A 331 -9.77 5.08 2.67
N VAL A 332 -8.83 5.84 2.16
CA VAL A 332 -7.57 6.21 2.82
C VAL A 332 -7.73 7.62 3.38
N PRO A 333 -8.00 7.80 4.68
CA PRO A 333 -8.11 9.11 5.28
C PRO A 333 -6.75 9.81 5.35
N THR A 334 -6.74 11.11 5.62
CA THR A 334 -5.49 11.84 5.89
C THR A 334 -4.83 11.33 7.18
N ALA A 335 -3.51 11.47 7.29
CA ALA A 335 -2.79 11.17 8.52
C ALA A 335 -3.32 12.03 9.70
N THR A 336 -3.60 13.29 9.43
CA THR A 336 -4.22 14.21 10.42
C THR A 336 -5.56 13.69 10.93
N PHE A 337 -6.41 13.13 10.05
CA PHE A 337 -7.67 12.51 10.49
C PHE A 337 -7.42 11.35 11.45
N LEU A 338 -6.49 10.46 11.12
CA LEU A 338 -6.18 9.29 11.96
C LEU A 338 -5.64 9.72 13.34
N GLU A 339 -4.76 10.71 13.38
CA GLU A 339 -4.22 11.27 14.63
C GLU A 339 -5.30 11.90 15.51
N GLY A 340 -6.32 12.54 14.91
CA GLY A 340 -7.44 13.16 15.62
C GLY A 340 -8.48 12.19 16.19
N VAL A 341 -8.47 10.92 15.82
CA VAL A 341 -9.51 9.94 16.21
C VAL A 341 -9.61 9.73 17.72
N SER A 342 -8.52 9.91 18.48
CA SER A 342 -8.51 9.68 19.94
C SER A 342 -9.16 10.81 20.76
N GLU A 343 -9.19 12.04 20.24
CA GLU A 343 -9.65 13.21 21.00
C GLU A 343 -11.18 13.21 21.21
N GLU A 344 -11.95 12.72 20.24
CA GLU A 344 -13.41 12.66 20.33
C GLU A 344 -13.95 11.54 21.25
N GLY A 345 -13.15 10.54 21.57
CA GLY A 345 -13.53 9.41 22.45
C GLY A 345 -13.25 9.63 23.94
N SER A 346 -12.45 10.63 24.30
CA SER A 346 -12.02 10.87 25.70
C SER A 346 -12.96 11.80 26.48
N ALA A 347 -13.92 12.44 25.84
CA ALA A 347 -14.80 13.43 26.47
C ALA A 347 -15.95 12.82 27.32
N VAL A 348 -16.11 11.50 27.37
CA VAL A 348 -17.24 10.84 28.09
C VAL A 348 -16.82 10.11 29.37
N ALA A 349 -15.53 10.08 29.73
CA ALA A 349 -15.06 9.28 30.88
C ALA A 349 -14.34 10.07 31.98
N VAL A 350 -14.61 11.36 32.17
CA VAL A 350 -14.11 12.11 33.32
C VAL A 350 -15.28 12.81 34.02
N SER A 351 -16.16 12.03 34.63
CA SER A 351 -17.01 12.51 35.70
C SER A 351 -17.42 11.36 36.60
N SER A 352 -16.89 11.38 37.79
CA SER A 352 -17.21 10.62 39.02
C SER A 352 -16.22 9.53 39.40
N ALA A 353 -15.23 9.91 40.21
CA ALA A 353 -14.92 9.28 41.49
C ALA A 353 -13.81 10.05 42.22
N VAL A 354 -14.23 11.08 43.00
CA VAL A 354 -13.46 11.53 44.15
C VAL A 354 -13.93 10.71 45.35
N SER A 355 -13.07 9.92 45.92
CA SER A 355 -13.13 9.49 47.32
C SER A 355 -11.77 8.98 47.79
N SER A 356 -11.20 9.71 48.65
CA SER A 356 -10.30 9.58 49.82
C SER A 356 -9.41 8.36 50.02
N PRO A 357 -8.30 8.56 50.75
CA PRO A 357 -7.16 7.63 50.81
C PRO A 357 -7.27 6.68 52.00
N ALA A 358 -6.74 5.46 51.83
CA ALA A 358 -6.47 4.57 52.91
C ALA A 358 -5.13 3.81 52.70
N GLU A 359 -4.21 4.14 53.57
CA GLU A 359 -3.32 3.27 54.35
C GLU A 359 -2.30 2.36 53.62
N ALA A 360 -1.06 2.65 53.98
CA ALA A 360 0.16 1.94 53.60
C ALA A 360 0.29 0.56 54.25
N ALA A 361 0.82 -0.41 53.50
CA ALA A 361 1.45 -1.62 54.02
C ALA A 361 2.68 -2.02 53.15
N PRO A 362 3.66 -2.76 53.66
CA PRO A 362 5.08 -2.50 53.44
C PRO A 362 5.70 -3.21 52.24
N THR A 363 6.66 -2.53 51.63
CA THR A 363 7.58 -2.96 50.59
C THR A 363 8.43 -4.16 50.96
N MET A 364 8.28 -5.28 50.25
CA MET A 364 9.34 -6.26 50.09
C MET A 364 10.21 -5.95 48.90
N ARG A 365 11.46 -5.57 49.12
CA ARG A 365 12.50 -5.48 48.09
C ARG A 365 12.83 -6.89 47.60
N ARG A 366 12.61 -7.16 46.32
CA ARG A 366 13.28 -8.22 45.57
C ARG A 366 14.48 -7.63 44.88
N GLU A 367 15.66 -8.04 45.29
CA GLU A 367 16.89 -7.82 44.52
C GLU A 367 16.82 -8.63 43.24
N SER A 368 16.91 -7.95 42.09
CA SER A 368 17.12 -8.58 40.79
C SER A 368 18.62 -8.67 40.56
N ASP A 369 19.17 -9.91 40.54
CA ASP A 369 20.49 -10.14 39.97
C ASP A 369 20.39 -9.92 38.44
N GLY A 370 21.22 -9.07 37.88
CA GLY A 370 21.21 -8.66 36.48
C GLY A 370 21.77 -9.72 35.52
N SER A 371 21.42 -11.01 35.69
CA SER A 371 21.90 -12.10 34.85
C SER A 371 20.89 -12.48 33.75
N LEU A 372 21.20 -12.11 32.52
CA LEU A 372 20.61 -12.67 31.32
C LEU A 372 21.15 -14.11 31.14
N ARG A 373 20.34 -15.11 31.51
CA ARG A 373 20.64 -16.52 31.24
C ARG A 373 20.50 -16.76 29.70
N VAL A 374 21.57 -16.54 28.97
CA VAL A 374 21.72 -17.07 27.59
C VAL A 374 22.37 -18.45 27.76
N GLY A 375 21.56 -19.50 27.59
CA GLY A 375 22.05 -20.89 27.66
C GLY A 375 23.10 -21.18 26.60
N SER A 376 24.27 -21.64 27.01
CA SER A 376 25.32 -22.11 26.14
C SER A 376 24.90 -23.45 25.48
N LEU A 377 24.71 -23.45 24.18
CA LEU A 377 24.60 -24.67 23.35
C LEU A 377 26.02 -25.12 22.98
N LYS A 378 26.75 -25.75 23.87
CA LYS A 378 27.89 -26.63 23.56
C LYS A 378 27.52 -28.04 23.98
N GLY A 379 27.04 -28.84 23.02
CA GLY A 379 27.02 -30.29 23.18
C GLY A 379 28.42 -30.85 23.03
N GLU A 380 28.88 -31.56 24.08
CA GLU A 380 30.07 -32.38 24.04
C GLU A 380 29.82 -33.59 23.13
N VAL A 381 30.73 -33.85 22.22
CA VAL A 381 30.79 -35.09 21.44
C VAL A 381 31.65 -36.05 22.24
N GLU A 382 31.03 -37.07 22.81
CA GLU A 382 31.77 -38.24 23.34
C GLU A 382 32.15 -39.16 22.17
N HIS A 383 33.42 -39.49 22.10
CA HIS A 383 33.98 -40.55 21.26
C HIS A 383 33.87 -41.88 22.00
N GLU A 384 33.25 -42.86 21.38
CA GLU A 384 33.63 -44.29 21.37
C GLU A 384 33.43 -44.85 19.97
#